data_c4133e37ac889500c4047a0cf8ce5294
#
_entry.id   c4133e37ac889500c4047a0cf8ce5294
#
_cell.length_a   1.000
_cell.length_b   1.000
_cell.length_c   1.000
_cell.angle_alpha   90.00
_cell.angle_beta   90.00
_cell.angle_gamma   90.00
#
_symmetry.space_group_name_H-M   'P 1'
#
loop_
_entity.id
_entity.type
_entity.pdbx_description
1 polymer ?
#
loop_
_entity_poly.entity_id
_entity_poly.type
_entity_poly.pdbx_seq_one_letter_code
_entity_poly.pdbx_strand_id
1 'polypeptide(L)'
;MHSHLRFENPPALPHEVVVETLERALRDRSHEGEAAGVLVGSALNDEDREFVEHWCVQVGTRAVPGSPLLGLAGLCLGHTARRFGYLSAEALALVESLAARAEADPEDVDGRALDGFDDARSFLHLW
;
A
#
# COMPACT_ATOMS: atom_id res chain seq x y z
N MET A 1 -6.62 8.81 28.47
CA MET A 1 -6.24 8.58 27.92
C MET A 1 -5.83 8.32 27.51
N HIS A 2 -5.71 8.24 27.24
CA HIS A 2 -5.30 7.92 26.61
C HIS A 2 -4.77 7.84 25.82
N SER A 3 -4.64 7.92 25.75
CA SER A 3 -4.15 7.78 25.02
C SER A 3 -3.69 7.75 24.34
N HIS A 4 -3.48 7.90 24.19
CA HIS A 4 -3.00 7.77 23.49
C HIS A 4 -2.70 7.43 22.76
N LEU A 5 -2.93 7.64 22.75
CA LEU A 5 -2.69 6.98 22.13
C LEU A 5 -2.20 6.92 20.97
N ARG A 6 -1.50 7.11 20.60
CA ARG A 6 -0.86 7.05 19.60
C ARG A 6 -0.81 6.08 18.80
N PHE A 7 -0.65 6.20 17.64
CA PHE A 7 -0.98 5.02 17.06
C PHE A 7 -0.03 4.66 16.01
N GLU A 8 0.72 3.60 16.26
CA GLU A 8 1.54 3.01 15.25
C GLU A 8 0.70 2.24 14.25
N ASN A 9 -0.47 1.76 14.69
CA ASN A 9 -1.34 0.93 13.86
C ASN A 9 -2.68 1.62 13.67
N PRO A 10 -2.84 2.42 12.61
CA PRO A 10 -4.15 3.02 12.34
C PRO A 10 -5.19 1.92 12.15
N PRO A 11 -6.42 2.10 12.63
CA PRO A 11 -7.44 1.07 12.48
C PRO A 11 -7.91 0.95 11.04
N ALA A 12 -8.51 -0.20 10.71
CA ALA A 12 -9.25 -0.33 9.46
C ALA A 12 -10.53 0.50 9.57
N LEU A 13 -10.89 1.13 8.46
CA LEU A 13 -12.09 1.97 8.38
C LEU A 13 -13.14 1.28 7.53
N PRO A 14 -14.42 1.71 7.60
CA PRO A 14 -15.42 1.19 6.69
C PRO A 14 -14.97 1.35 5.24
N HIS A 15 -15.29 0.36 4.39
CA HIS A 15 -14.79 0.33 3.03
C HIS A 15 -15.20 1.59 2.25
N GLU A 16 -16.40 2.10 2.45
CA GLU A 16 -16.82 3.32 1.73
C GLU A 16 -15.98 4.53 2.11
N VAL A 17 -15.51 4.60 3.36
CA VAL A 17 -14.63 5.69 3.79
C VAL A 17 -13.25 5.54 3.13
N VAL A 18 -12.74 4.31 3.08
CA VAL A 18 -11.46 4.03 2.43
C VAL A 18 -11.52 4.43 0.96
N VAL A 19 -12.55 3.97 0.25
CA VAL A 19 -12.70 4.26 -1.17
C VAL A 19 -12.75 5.77 -1.42
N GLU A 20 -13.57 6.47 -0.65
CA GLU A 20 -13.72 7.92 -0.84
C GLU A 20 -12.40 8.65 -0.59
N THR A 21 -11.71 8.26 0.48
CA THR A 21 -10.44 8.92 0.85
C THR A 21 -9.37 8.68 -0.22
N LEU A 22 -9.24 7.45 -0.69
CA LEU A 22 -8.23 7.12 -1.70
C LEU A 22 -8.56 7.77 -3.04
N GLU A 23 -9.83 7.75 -3.45
CA GLU A 23 -10.23 8.40 -4.70
C GLU A 23 -9.97 9.91 -4.65
N ARG A 24 -10.23 10.54 -3.51
CA ARG A 24 -9.98 11.96 -3.37
C ARG A 24 -8.49 12.27 -3.52
N ALA A 25 -7.63 11.46 -2.90
CA ALA A 25 -6.19 11.68 -2.97
C ALA A 25 -5.65 11.46 -4.38
N LEU A 26 -6.24 10.52 -5.13
CA LEU A 26 -5.82 10.29 -6.51
C LEU A 26 -6.20 11.43 -7.43
N ARG A 27 -7.19 12.23 -7.06
CA ARG A 27 -7.57 13.43 -7.81
C ARG A 27 -6.86 14.69 -7.33
N ASP A 28 -6.42 14.71 -6.05
CA ASP A 28 -5.89 15.93 -5.44
C ASP A 28 -4.80 15.53 -4.44
N ARG A 29 -3.56 15.85 -4.79
CA ARG A 29 -2.39 15.42 -4.02
C ARG A 29 -2.36 16.02 -2.60
N SER A 30 -3.10 17.09 -2.35
CA SER A 30 -3.15 17.64 -0.99
C SER A 30 -3.78 16.68 0.02
N HIS A 31 -4.45 15.63 -0.45
CA HIS A 31 -5.05 14.61 0.41
C HIS A 31 -4.19 13.35 0.55
N GLU A 32 -2.97 13.34 0.02
CA GLU A 32 -2.12 12.14 0.06
C GLU A 32 -1.75 11.72 1.47
N GLY A 33 -1.58 12.68 2.38
CA GLY A 33 -1.25 12.34 3.76
C GLY A 33 -2.34 11.54 4.45
N GLU A 34 -3.58 11.94 4.25
CA GLU A 34 -4.73 11.23 4.80
C GLU A 34 -4.86 9.85 4.17
N ALA A 35 -4.69 9.79 2.85
CA ALA A 35 -4.77 8.53 2.13
C ALA A 35 -3.71 7.54 2.58
N ALA A 36 -2.51 8.02 2.89
CA ALA A 36 -1.43 7.15 3.37
C ALA A 36 -1.85 6.42 4.64
N GLY A 37 -2.41 7.14 5.61
CA GLY A 37 -2.87 6.52 6.85
C GLY A 37 -3.97 5.50 6.62
N VAL A 38 -4.90 5.82 5.73
CA VAL A 38 -6.02 4.93 5.42
C VAL A 38 -5.53 3.65 4.74
N LEU A 39 -4.59 3.78 3.80
CA LEU A 39 -4.07 2.61 3.09
C LEU A 39 -3.31 1.68 4.05
N VAL A 40 -2.46 2.25 4.91
CA VAL A 40 -1.71 1.48 5.90
C VAL A 40 -2.66 0.78 6.87
N GLY A 41 -3.67 1.51 7.36
CA GLY A 41 -4.65 0.93 8.29
C GLY A 41 -5.38 -0.25 7.66
N SER A 42 -5.75 -0.14 6.38
CA SER A 42 -6.39 -1.24 5.67
C SER A 42 -5.43 -2.43 5.53
N ALA A 43 -4.18 -2.18 5.14
CA ALA A 43 -3.22 -3.26 4.93
C ALA A 43 -2.89 -4.01 6.21
N LEU A 44 -2.90 -3.32 7.34
CA LEU A 44 -2.54 -3.93 8.62
C LEU A 44 -3.72 -4.57 9.33
N ASN A 45 -4.94 -4.10 9.11
CA ASN A 45 -6.06 -4.46 9.99
C ASN A 45 -7.33 -4.93 9.29
N ASP A 46 -7.50 -4.67 7.99
CA ASP A 46 -8.72 -5.10 7.30
C ASP A 46 -8.63 -6.60 7.00
N GLU A 47 -9.71 -7.33 7.30
CA GLU A 47 -9.73 -8.77 7.09
C GLU A 47 -10.06 -9.16 5.65
N ASP A 48 -10.49 -8.21 4.84
CA ASP A 48 -10.88 -8.47 3.45
C ASP A 48 -9.67 -8.30 2.54
N ARG A 49 -8.93 -9.38 2.32
CA ARG A 49 -7.72 -9.35 1.50
C ARG A 49 -7.98 -8.81 0.10
N GLU A 50 -9.09 -9.24 -0.52
CA GLU A 50 -9.36 -8.83 -1.89
C GLU A 50 -9.58 -7.33 -1.99
N PHE A 51 -10.26 -6.76 -1.00
CA PHE A 51 -10.47 -5.31 -0.94
C PHE A 51 -9.14 -4.56 -0.77
N VAL A 52 -8.32 -5.01 0.18
CA VAL A 52 -7.03 -4.38 0.46
C VAL A 52 -6.15 -4.44 -0.78
N GLU A 53 -6.06 -5.62 -1.40
CA GLU A 53 -5.24 -5.82 -2.58
C GLU A 53 -5.71 -4.94 -3.73
N HIS A 54 -7.03 -4.90 -3.95
CA HIS A 54 -7.61 -4.10 -5.03
C HIS A 54 -7.20 -2.62 -4.88
N TRP A 55 -7.28 -2.07 -3.66
CA TRP A 55 -6.99 -0.65 -3.48
C TRP A 55 -5.51 -0.35 -3.48
N CYS A 56 -4.66 -1.27 -3.03
CA CYS A 56 -3.22 -1.12 -3.23
C CYS A 56 -2.89 -1.10 -4.72
N VAL A 57 -3.55 -1.95 -5.52
CA VAL A 57 -3.33 -1.97 -6.96
C VAL A 57 -3.81 -0.66 -7.60
N GLN A 58 -5.00 -0.18 -7.20
CA GLN A 58 -5.52 1.08 -7.74
C GLN A 58 -4.57 2.24 -7.45
N VAL A 59 -4.11 2.35 -6.21
CA VAL A 59 -3.20 3.42 -5.82
C VAL A 59 -1.86 3.28 -6.55
N GLY A 60 -1.33 2.07 -6.60
CA GLY A 60 -0.02 1.82 -7.21
C GLY A 60 0.00 2.01 -8.72
N THR A 61 -1.15 1.92 -9.38
CA THR A 61 -1.23 2.13 -10.83
C THR A 61 -1.64 3.54 -11.19
N ARG A 62 -2.39 4.22 -10.33
CA ARG A 62 -3.00 5.52 -10.66
C ARG A 62 -2.30 6.73 -10.07
N ALA A 63 -1.55 6.57 -8.97
CA ALA A 63 -0.85 7.70 -8.38
C ALA A 63 0.25 8.18 -9.33
N VAL A 64 0.51 9.49 -9.31
CA VAL A 64 1.46 10.08 -10.24
C VAL A 64 2.90 9.75 -9.85
N PRO A 65 3.83 9.73 -10.81
CA PRO A 65 5.25 9.56 -10.47
C PRO A 65 5.69 10.59 -9.44
N GLY A 66 6.47 10.15 -8.46
CA GLY A 66 6.90 11.02 -7.37
C GLY A 66 5.94 11.06 -6.19
N SER A 67 4.73 10.52 -6.33
CA SER A 67 3.82 10.45 -5.20
C SER A 67 4.32 9.45 -4.16
N PRO A 68 4.30 9.82 -2.86
CA PRO A 68 4.67 8.87 -1.82
C PRO A 68 3.73 7.67 -1.75
N LEU A 69 2.54 7.78 -2.34
CA LEU A 69 1.60 6.67 -2.35
C LEU A 69 2.07 5.49 -3.19
N LEU A 70 2.96 5.71 -4.16
CA LEU A 70 3.48 4.62 -4.98
C LEU A 70 4.34 3.65 -4.16
N GLY A 71 5.32 4.18 -3.43
CA GLY A 71 6.15 3.35 -2.57
C GLY A 71 5.33 2.70 -1.47
N LEU A 72 4.36 3.45 -0.94
CA LEU A 72 3.49 2.93 0.10
C LEU A 72 2.60 1.80 -0.39
N ALA A 73 2.07 1.90 -1.62
CA ALA A 73 1.28 0.82 -2.19
C ALA A 73 2.10 -0.47 -2.28
N GLY A 74 3.37 -0.36 -2.68
CA GLY A 74 4.28 -1.51 -2.70
C GLY A 74 4.49 -2.09 -1.32
N LEU A 75 4.74 -1.23 -0.33
CA LEU A 75 4.93 -1.67 1.05
C LEU A 75 3.68 -2.38 1.57
N CYS A 76 2.51 -1.81 1.30
CA CYS A 76 1.24 -2.39 1.76
C CYS A 76 0.94 -3.72 1.09
N LEU A 77 1.34 -3.92 -0.17
CA LEU A 77 1.22 -5.23 -0.79
C LEU A 77 2.13 -6.26 -0.12
N GLY A 78 3.32 -5.84 0.32
CA GLY A 78 4.18 -6.71 1.12
C GLY A 78 3.53 -7.10 2.43
N HIS A 79 2.91 -6.15 3.13
CA HIS A 79 2.16 -6.44 4.36
C HIS A 79 1.01 -7.42 4.10
N THR A 80 0.32 -7.25 2.97
CA THR A 80 -0.78 -8.13 2.60
C THR A 80 -0.29 -9.56 2.37
N ALA A 81 0.84 -9.70 1.68
CA ALA A 81 1.46 -11.01 1.47
C ALA A 81 1.83 -11.65 2.81
N ARG A 82 2.38 -10.85 3.74
CA ARG A 82 2.78 -11.37 5.04
C ARG A 82 1.58 -11.83 5.85
N ARG A 83 0.49 -11.05 5.83
CA ARG A 83 -0.69 -11.37 6.64
C ARG A 83 -1.45 -12.58 6.11
N PHE A 84 -1.59 -12.67 4.80
CA PHE A 84 -2.50 -13.63 4.19
C PHE A 84 -1.80 -14.76 3.47
N GLY A 85 -0.50 -14.66 3.24
CA GLY A 85 0.26 -15.69 2.53
C GLY A 85 -0.11 -15.81 1.06
N TYR A 86 -0.70 -14.74 0.47
CA TYR A 86 -1.18 -14.80 -0.91
C TYR A 86 -1.28 -13.39 -1.50
N LEU A 87 -0.92 -13.29 -2.76
CA LEU A 87 -1.23 -12.14 -3.61
C LEU A 87 -1.68 -12.66 -4.97
N SER A 88 -2.60 -11.93 -5.61
CA SER A 88 -2.96 -12.25 -6.99
C SER A 88 -1.76 -12.00 -7.91
N ALA A 89 -1.81 -12.59 -9.10
CA ALA A 89 -0.76 -12.37 -10.10
C ALA A 89 -0.64 -10.90 -10.45
N GLU A 90 -1.75 -10.19 -10.52
CA GLU A 90 -1.75 -8.76 -10.84
C GLU A 90 -1.04 -7.95 -9.75
N ALA A 91 -1.36 -8.24 -8.49
CA ALA A 91 -0.75 -7.52 -7.37
C ALA A 91 0.74 -7.82 -7.27
N LEU A 92 1.13 -9.06 -7.48
CA LEU A 92 2.54 -9.44 -7.44
C LEU A 92 3.32 -8.75 -8.56
N ALA A 93 2.77 -8.71 -9.78
CA ALA A 93 3.41 -8.03 -10.88
C ALA A 93 3.58 -6.53 -10.58
N LEU A 94 2.59 -5.93 -9.93
CA LEU A 94 2.66 -4.51 -9.60
C LEU A 94 3.74 -4.24 -8.55
N VAL A 95 3.81 -5.03 -7.47
CA VAL A 95 4.81 -4.76 -6.45
C VAL A 95 6.22 -4.95 -7.02
N GLU A 96 6.39 -5.92 -7.91
CA GLU A 96 7.67 -6.10 -8.60
C GLU A 96 8.00 -4.89 -9.47
N SER A 97 7.03 -4.38 -10.21
CA SER A 97 7.21 -3.21 -11.07
C SER A 97 7.55 -1.96 -10.24
N LEU A 98 6.85 -1.76 -9.13
CA LEU A 98 7.12 -0.60 -8.27
C LEU A 98 8.52 -0.69 -7.67
N ALA A 99 8.96 -1.88 -7.28
CA ALA A 99 10.30 -2.08 -6.75
C ALA A 99 11.37 -1.77 -7.81
N ALA A 100 11.14 -2.20 -9.05
CA ALA A 100 12.07 -1.92 -10.14
C ALA A 100 12.16 -0.40 -10.40
N ARG A 101 11.03 0.29 -10.35
CA ARG A 101 11.01 1.75 -10.52
C ARG A 101 11.74 2.45 -9.37
N ALA A 102 11.57 1.96 -8.14
CA ALA A 102 12.26 2.55 -6.98
C ALA A 102 13.76 2.36 -7.08
N GLU A 103 14.19 1.22 -7.58
CA GLU A 103 15.61 0.97 -7.76
C GLU A 103 16.21 1.85 -8.85
N ALA A 104 15.46 2.06 -9.94
CA ALA A 104 15.92 2.89 -11.04
C ALA A 104 15.94 4.37 -10.69
N ASP A 105 14.95 4.84 -9.89
CA ASP A 105 14.82 6.26 -9.57
C ASP A 105 13.99 6.41 -8.29
N PRO A 106 14.65 6.64 -7.14
CA PRO A 106 13.91 6.79 -5.87
C PRO A 106 13.04 8.05 -5.80
N GLU A 107 13.17 8.96 -6.77
CA GLU A 107 12.27 10.12 -6.83
C GLU A 107 11.00 9.80 -7.60
N ASP A 108 10.98 8.73 -8.39
CA ASP A 108 9.77 8.23 -9.05
C ASP A 108 8.94 7.44 -8.05
N VAL A 109 9.55 6.40 -7.44
CA VAL A 109 8.93 5.55 -6.44
C VAL A 109 9.91 5.43 -5.28
N ASP A 110 9.48 5.72 -4.06
CA ASP A 110 10.41 5.68 -2.94
C ASP A 110 10.75 4.23 -2.53
N GLY A 111 11.82 4.10 -1.73
CA GLY A 111 12.40 2.80 -1.42
C GLY A 111 11.52 1.84 -0.63
N ARG A 112 10.38 2.32 -0.10
CA ARG A 112 9.45 1.42 0.60
C ARG A 112 8.93 0.31 -0.32
N ALA A 113 8.88 0.57 -1.64
CA ALA A 113 8.47 -0.47 -2.59
C ALA A 113 9.45 -1.63 -2.62
N LEU A 114 10.73 -1.37 -2.39
CA LEU A 114 11.73 -2.45 -2.31
C LEU A 114 11.48 -3.33 -1.10
N ASP A 115 11.17 -2.72 0.04
CA ASP A 115 10.83 -3.48 1.24
C ASP A 115 9.57 -4.31 1.03
N GLY A 116 8.57 -3.74 0.35
CA GLY A 116 7.35 -4.47 0.05
C GLY A 116 7.59 -5.68 -0.84
N PHE A 117 8.45 -5.53 -1.85
CA PHE A 117 8.77 -6.64 -2.72
C PHE A 117 9.57 -7.73 -1.98
N ASP A 118 10.51 -7.34 -1.11
CA ASP A 118 11.25 -8.29 -0.30
C ASP A 118 10.30 -9.10 0.59
N ASP A 119 9.34 -8.42 1.23
CA ASP A 119 8.34 -9.10 2.05
C ASP A 119 7.51 -10.07 1.20
N ALA A 120 7.05 -9.62 0.04
CA ALA A 120 6.23 -10.48 -0.82
C ALA A 120 6.99 -11.74 -1.22
N ARG A 121 8.25 -11.58 -1.65
CA ARG A 121 9.07 -12.73 -2.04
C ARG A 121 9.24 -13.71 -0.87
N SER A 122 9.52 -13.17 0.31
CA SER A 122 9.78 -13.98 1.48
C SER A 122 8.53 -14.76 1.91
N PHE A 123 7.40 -14.06 2.01
CA PHE A 123 6.19 -14.67 2.56
C PHE A 123 5.40 -15.48 1.53
N LEU A 124 5.69 -15.30 0.26
CA LEU A 124 5.10 -16.15 -0.81
C LEU A 124 6.08 -17.22 -1.29
N HIS A 125 7.27 -17.27 -0.72
CA HIS A 125 8.30 -18.26 -1.05
C HIS A 125 8.72 -18.20 -2.52
N LEU A 126 8.95 -16.99 -3.02
CA LEU A 126 9.31 -16.76 -4.42
C LEU A 126 10.82 -16.51 -4.52
N TRP A 127 11.60 -17.57 -4.54
CA TRP A 127 13.06 -17.46 -4.62
C TRP A 127 13.63 -17.83 -5.96
#